data_10fe63e28d06d09efaa0212415220124
#
_entry.id   10fe63e28d06d09efaa0212415220124
#
_cell.length_a   1.000
_cell.length_b   1.000
_cell.length_c   1.000
_cell.angle_alpha   90.00
_cell.angle_beta   90.00
_cell.angle_gamma   90.00
#
_symmetry.space_group_name_H-M   'P 1'
#
loop_
_entity.id
_entity.type
_entity.pdbx_description
1 polymer ?
#
loop_
_entity_poly.entity_id
_entity_poly.type
_entity_poly.pdbx_seq_one_letter_code
_entity_poly.pdbx_strand_id
1 'polypeptide(L)'
;MKYEKVAVIFIGTDKYLNFLPEWYQRCEKNFLPTVQKQYFVFSDGKIEGMPTNISAYPEEHRSWPFITLLRFSSMLKAEDELKDYDWIIFLDADAFVVDTVQAEELFTHKPFIGVHHPCHYLKMTPHNEFPGAFETDEKSHAAIKETDDTSVYFQGCLWGGRVPEVLDMIKELDRRTKEDLKNDVIAKWHDESQMNKFFAERRSKVHVLHPAYAF
;
A
#
# COMPACT_ATOMS: atom_id res chain seq x y z
N MET A 1 14.15 22.94 -5.50
CA MET A 1 13.32 21.90 -4.86
C MET A 1 14.25 21.07 -4.01
N LYS A 2 13.91 20.81 -2.75
CA LYS A 2 14.64 19.87 -1.90
C LYS A 2 14.42 18.48 -2.53
N TYR A 3 15.51 17.76 -2.82
CA TYR A 3 15.38 16.40 -3.35
C TYR A 3 14.72 15.54 -2.28
N GLU A 4 13.52 15.07 -2.55
CA GLU A 4 12.78 14.19 -1.65
C GLU A 4 13.36 12.78 -1.75
N LYS A 5 13.49 12.10 -0.61
CA LYS A 5 13.90 10.69 -0.53
C LYS A 5 12.66 9.82 -0.44
N VAL A 6 12.55 8.85 -1.31
CA VAL A 6 11.39 7.97 -1.36
C VAL A 6 11.77 6.54 -1.01
N ALA A 7 11.07 5.98 -0.03
CA ALA A 7 11.07 4.55 0.24
C ALA A 7 9.97 3.88 -0.60
N VAL A 8 10.34 2.92 -1.46
CA VAL A 8 9.39 2.13 -2.25
C VAL A 8 9.34 0.73 -1.67
N ILE A 9 8.15 0.27 -1.29
CA ILE A 9 7.95 -1.00 -0.59
C ILE A 9 7.51 -2.07 -1.57
N PHE A 10 8.21 -3.22 -1.52
CA PHE A 10 7.87 -4.47 -2.18
C PHE A 10 7.70 -5.56 -1.12
N ILE A 11 6.58 -6.29 -1.14
CA ILE A 11 6.36 -7.47 -0.30
C ILE A 11 6.02 -8.63 -1.22
N GLY A 12 6.94 -9.60 -1.33
CA GLY A 12 6.75 -10.76 -2.20
C GLY A 12 7.42 -12.00 -1.65
N THR A 13 6.64 -13.05 -1.42
CA THR A 13 7.10 -14.36 -0.94
C THR A 13 6.72 -15.46 -1.93
N ASP A 14 7.41 -16.62 -1.87
CA ASP A 14 7.19 -17.74 -2.76
C ASP A 14 7.28 -17.29 -4.25
N LYS A 15 6.32 -17.64 -5.06
CA LYS A 15 6.28 -17.28 -6.50
C LYS A 15 6.27 -15.77 -6.77
N TYR A 16 5.77 -14.95 -5.84
CA TYR A 16 5.73 -13.48 -6.01
C TYR A 16 7.12 -12.85 -5.96
N LEU A 17 8.09 -13.50 -5.34
CA LEU A 17 9.48 -13.03 -5.37
C LEU A 17 10.05 -13.03 -6.81
N ASN A 18 9.55 -13.88 -7.69
CA ASN A 18 9.99 -13.93 -9.08
C ASN A 18 9.66 -12.66 -9.89
N PHE A 19 8.73 -11.83 -9.43
CA PHE A 19 8.41 -10.56 -10.06
C PHE A 19 9.44 -9.46 -9.75
N LEU A 20 10.22 -9.59 -8.68
CA LEU A 20 11.12 -8.54 -8.20
C LEU A 20 12.09 -8.02 -9.27
N PRO A 21 12.77 -8.84 -10.09
CA PRO A 21 13.74 -8.31 -11.07
C PRO A 21 13.08 -7.38 -12.10
N GLU A 22 11.94 -7.78 -12.68
CA GLU A 22 11.21 -6.98 -13.66
C GLU A 22 10.55 -5.76 -12.98
N TRP A 23 9.94 -5.96 -11.81
CA TRP A 23 9.32 -4.91 -11.02
C TRP A 23 10.34 -3.79 -10.71
N TYR A 24 11.52 -4.16 -10.21
CA TYR A 24 12.60 -3.22 -9.91
C TYR A 24 13.06 -2.45 -11.17
N GLN A 25 13.32 -3.14 -12.29
CA GLN A 25 13.74 -2.50 -13.52
C GLN A 25 12.71 -1.49 -14.03
N ARG A 26 11.42 -1.84 -13.96
CA ARG A 26 10.35 -0.93 -14.37
C ARG A 26 10.21 0.26 -13.41
N CYS A 27 10.34 0.04 -12.12
CA CYS A 27 10.35 1.12 -11.14
C CYS A 27 11.54 2.06 -11.34
N GLU A 28 12.74 1.55 -11.56
CA GLU A 28 13.90 2.40 -11.84
C GLU A 28 13.71 3.24 -13.11
N LYS A 29 13.16 2.65 -14.15
CA LYS A 29 12.97 3.31 -15.43
C LYS A 29 11.83 4.33 -15.42
N ASN A 30 10.69 3.97 -14.85
CA ASN A 30 9.43 4.66 -15.09
C ASN A 30 8.87 5.34 -13.82
N PHE A 31 9.16 4.83 -12.61
CA PHE A 31 8.58 5.36 -11.39
C PHE A 31 9.47 6.41 -10.75
N LEU A 32 9.04 7.66 -10.76
CA LEU A 32 9.77 8.78 -10.15
C LEU A 32 11.24 8.87 -10.65
N PRO A 33 11.49 8.96 -11.97
CA PRO A 33 12.84 8.79 -12.53
C PRO A 33 13.86 9.83 -12.07
N THR A 34 13.39 11.00 -11.58
CA THR A 34 14.24 12.11 -11.11
C THR A 34 14.42 12.14 -9.59
N VAL A 35 13.84 11.17 -8.86
CA VAL A 35 13.83 11.13 -7.39
C VAL A 35 14.75 10.01 -6.89
N GLN A 36 15.47 10.27 -5.80
CA GLN A 36 16.26 9.23 -5.13
C GLN A 36 15.33 8.23 -4.47
N LYS A 37 15.41 6.96 -4.91
CA LYS A 37 14.61 5.86 -4.40
C LYS A 37 15.47 4.85 -3.64
N GLN A 38 14.94 4.35 -2.54
CA GLN A 38 15.41 3.16 -1.85
C GLN A 38 14.27 2.14 -1.84
N TYR A 39 14.56 0.91 -2.21
CA TYR A 39 13.59 -0.17 -2.23
C TYR A 39 13.72 -1.01 -0.97
N PHE A 40 12.61 -1.17 -0.26
CA PHE A 40 12.49 -2.01 0.92
C PHE A 40 11.78 -3.29 0.51
N VAL A 41 12.54 -4.38 0.44
CA VAL A 41 12.06 -5.65 -0.10
C VAL A 41 11.89 -6.66 1.04
N PHE A 42 10.65 -7.08 1.26
CA PHE A 42 10.31 -8.09 2.26
C PHE A 42 10.05 -9.42 1.55
N SER A 43 10.88 -10.44 1.81
CA SER A 43 10.80 -11.73 1.11
C SER A 43 11.29 -12.89 1.95
N ASP A 44 10.83 -14.09 1.60
CA ASP A 44 11.26 -15.38 2.21
C ASP A 44 12.50 -15.98 1.55
N GLY A 45 12.93 -15.40 0.42
CA GLY A 45 14.10 -15.84 -0.34
C GLY A 45 15.29 -14.90 -0.23
N LYS A 46 16.48 -15.43 -0.52
CA LYS A 46 17.69 -14.62 -0.69
C LYS A 46 17.62 -13.88 -2.03
N ILE A 47 17.95 -12.61 -2.00
CA ILE A 47 18.06 -11.79 -3.20
C ILE A 47 19.56 -11.63 -3.48
N GLU A 48 20.05 -12.34 -4.52
CA GLU A 48 21.45 -12.29 -4.91
C GLU A 48 21.72 -11.12 -5.86
N GLY A 49 22.94 -10.55 -5.78
CA GLY A 49 23.38 -9.48 -6.70
C GLY A 49 22.57 -8.20 -6.59
N MET A 50 22.06 -7.88 -5.39
CA MET A 50 21.22 -6.70 -5.15
C MET A 50 21.92 -5.40 -5.55
N PRO A 51 21.21 -4.49 -6.24
CA PRO A 51 21.60 -3.09 -6.33
C PRO A 51 21.76 -2.44 -4.96
N THR A 52 22.60 -1.43 -4.88
CA THR A 52 22.92 -0.74 -3.60
C THR A 52 21.73 0.01 -3.00
N ASN A 53 20.70 0.29 -3.79
CA ASN A 53 19.48 0.94 -3.36
C ASN A 53 18.35 -0.06 -3.03
N ILE A 54 18.69 -1.30 -2.66
CA ILE A 54 17.75 -2.29 -2.11
C ILE A 54 18.16 -2.64 -0.67
N SER A 55 17.23 -2.48 0.27
CA SER A 55 17.30 -3.02 1.64
C SER A 55 16.38 -4.25 1.72
N ALA A 56 16.95 -5.42 2.06
CA ALA A 56 16.20 -6.66 2.15
C ALA A 56 15.86 -7.02 3.60
N TYR A 57 14.61 -7.40 3.83
CA TYR A 57 14.09 -7.81 5.13
C TYR A 57 13.51 -9.22 5.03
N PRO A 58 13.83 -10.11 5.99
CA PRO A 58 13.26 -11.44 5.99
C PRO A 58 11.75 -11.38 6.29
N GLU A 59 10.98 -12.05 5.44
CA GLU A 59 9.55 -12.24 5.62
C GLU A 59 9.22 -13.72 5.60
N GLU A 60 8.29 -14.14 6.43
CA GLU A 60 7.80 -15.51 6.43
C GLU A 60 6.69 -15.66 5.38
N HIS A 61 6.77 -16.67 4.54
CA HIS A 61 5.65 -16.98 3.66
C HIS A 61 4.43 -17.38 4.48
N ARG A 62 3.32 -16.71 4.23
CA ARG A 62 2.02 -17.04 4.80
C ARG A 62 1.03 -17.29 3.68
N SER A 63 0.18 -18.30 3.88
CA SER A 63 -0.93 -18.52 2.93
C SER A 63 -1.90 -17.32 2.93
N TRP A 64 -2.56 -17.13 1.81
CA TRP A 64 -3.68 -16.19 1.73
C TRP A 64 -4.77 -16.57 2.75
N PRO A 65 -5.40 -15.59 3.48
CA PRO A 65 -5.24 -14.15 3.30
C PRO A 65 -4.14 -13.49 4.16
N PHE A 66 -3.41 -14.22 4.95
CA PHE A 66 -2.52 -13.67 5.97
C PHE A 66 -1.32 -12.90 5.39
N ILE A 67 -0.86 -13.26 4.19
CA ILE A 67 0.23 -12.53 3.52
C ILE A 67 -0.16 -11.08 3.17
N THR A 68 -1.41 -10.84 2.80
CA THR A 68 -1.92 -9.49 2.55
C THR A 68 -2.35 -8.81 3.84
N LEU A 69 -3.07 -9.53 4.69
CA LEU A 69 -3.63 -9.02 5.95
C LEU A 69 -2.55 -8.46 6.90
N LEU A 70 -1.36 -9.08 6.92
CA LEU A 70 -0.26 -8.71 7.82
C LEU A 70 0.83 -7.85 7.15
N ARG A 71 0.56 -7.27 5.97
CA ARG A 71 1.56 -6.44 5.26
C ARG A 71 2.03 -5.23 6.07
N PHE A 72 1.16 -4.65 6.89
CA PHE A 72 1.55 -3.54 7.78
C PHE A 72 2.56 -3.99 8.84
N SER A 73 2.38 -5.19 9.41
CA SER A 73 3.36 -5.79 10.33
C SER A 73 4.72 -6.01 9.65
N SER A 74 4.72 -6.43 8.39
CA SER A 74 5.95 -6.61 7.60
C SER A 74 6.69 -5.28 7.44
N MET A 75 5.99 -4.22 7.05
CA MET A 75 6.57 -2.87 6.88
C MET A 75 7.19 -2.33 8.17
N LEU A 76 6.57 -2.58 9.32
CA LEU A 76 7.06 -2.11 10.62
C LEU A 76 8.40 -2.76 11.06
N LYS A 77 8.84 -3.85 10.42
CA LYS A 77 10.19 -4.39 10.63
C LYS A 77 11.30 -3.41 10.21
N ALA A 78 10.98 -2.51 9.29
CA ALA A 78 11.90 -1.48 8.78
C ALA A 78 11.59 -0.07 9.33
N GLU A 79 10.75 0.06 10.37
CA GLU A 79 10.29 1.37 10.87
C GLU A 79 11.44 2.34 11.15
N ASP A 80 12.53 1.84 11.77
CA ASP A 80 13.68 2.68 12.14
C ASP A 80 14.41 3.30 10.94
N GLU A 81 14.39 2.61 9.80
CA GLU A 81 14.97 3.15 8.56
C GLU A 81 13.95 3.98 7.77
N LEU A 82 12.69 3.56 7.74
CA LEU A 82 11.62 4.23 6.98
C LEU A 82 11.37 5.67 7.45
N LYS A 83 11.60 5.98 8.74
CA LYS A 83 11.44 7.34 9.27
C LYS A 83 12.44 8.37 8.70
N ASP A 84 13.53 7.91 8.05
CA ASP A 84 14.57 8.77 7.46
C ASP A 84 14.23 9.21 6.02
N TYR A 85 13.06 8.81 5.51
CA TYR A 85 12.55 9.17 4.18
C TYR A 85 11.49 10.27 4.26
N ASP A 86 11.28 10.97 3.16
CA ASP A 86 10.23 12.00 3.06
C ASP A 86 8.89 11.38 2.70
N TRP A 87 8.92 10.28 1.90
CA TRP A 87 7.74 9.56 1.42
C TRP A 87 7.93 8.05 1.49
N ILE A 88 6.86 7.33 1.80
CA ILE A 88 6.78 5.88 1.67
C ILE A 88 5.67 5.56 0.66
N ILE A 89 6.01 4.77 -0.36
CA ILE A 89 5.06 4.31 -1.39
C ILE A 89 5.08 2.79 -1.43
N PHE A 90 3.91 2.20 -1.27
CA PHE A 90 3.69 0.77 -1.46
C PHE A 90 3.23 0.50 -2.89
N LEU A 91 3.82 -0.51 -3.52
CA LEU A 91 3.42 -1.08 -4.80
C LEU A 91 3.32 -2.59 -4.66
N ASP A 92 2.19 -3.19 -5.06
CA ASP A 92 2.05 -4.66 -5.06
C ASP A 92 3.14 -5.33 -5.92
N ALA A 93 3.51 -6.54 -5.51
CA ALA A 93 4.59 -7.30 -6.14
C ALA A 93 4.32 -7.62 -7.63
N ASP A 94 3.06 -7.74 -8.00
CA ASP A 94 2.59 -8.01 -9.37
C ASP A 94 2.10 -6.75 -10.11
N ALA A 95 2.29 -5.57 -9.52
CA ALA A 95 2.00 -4.28 -10.15
C ALA A 95 3.23 -3.74 -10.88
N PHE A 96 3.16 -3.64 -12.21
CA PHE A 96 4.27 -3.15 -13.05
C PHE A 96 4.03 -1.74 -13.55
N VAL A 97 5.00 -0.85 -13.30
CA VAL A 97 4.95 0.54 -13.81
C VAL A 97 5.28 0.52 -15.31
N VAL A 98 4.28 0.72 -16.16
CA VAL A 98 4.40 0.60 -17.63
C VAL A 98 4.67 1.93 -18.32
N ASP A 99 4.33 3.05 -17.69
CA ASP A 99 4.56 4.40 -18.20
C ASP A 99 5.19 5.28 -17.14
N THR A 100 5.71 6.44 -17.53
CA THR A 100 6.42 7.33 -16.61
C THR A 100 5.45 8.00 -15.65
N VAL A 101 5.74 7.85 -14.35
CA VAL A 101 5.04 8.55 -13.25
C VAL A 101 5.98 9.59 -12.66
N GLN A 102 5.62 10.86 -12.75
CA GLN A 102 6.41 11.97 -12.25
C GLN A 102 6.11 12.28 -10.77
N ALA A 103 7.07 12.87 -10.07
CA ALA A 103 6.92 13.24 -8.67
C ALA A 103 5.76 14.21 -8.43
N GLU A 104 5.55 15.16 -9.35
CA GLU A 104 4.50 16.15 -9.29
C GLU A 104 3.09 15.57 -9.37
N GLU A 105 2.96 14.36 -9.94
CA GLU A 105 1.69 13.65 -10.00
C GLU A 105 1.29 13.03 -8.66
N LEU A 106 2.28 12.65 -7.84
CA LEU A 106 2.07 11.99 -6.55
C LEU A 106 2.19 12.97 -5.37
N PHE A 107 3.24 13.81 -5.39
CA PHE A 107 3.61 14.62 -4.23
C PHE A 107 2.86 15.94 -4.21
N THR A 108 1.78 15.96 -3.46
CA THR A 108 0.94 17.14 -3.25
C THR A 108 1.09 17.67 -1.80
N HIS A 109 0.30 18.66 -1.45
CA HIS A 109 0.19 19.12 -0.07
C HIS A 109 -0.54 18.14 0.85
N LYS A 110 -1.22 17.12 0.28
CA LYS A 110 -1.94 16.11 1.06
C LYS A 110 -0.98 15.04 1.56
N PRO A 111 -1.13 14.60 2.82
CA PRO A 111 -0.20 13.66 3.43
C PRO A 111 -0.33 12.22 2.93
N PHE A 112 -1.47 11.84 2.34
CA PHE A 112 -1.72 10.47 1.87
C PHE A 112 -2.00 10.45 0.38
N ILE A 113 -1.69 9.30 -0.24
CA ILE A 113 -1.92 8.97 -1.64
C ILE A 113 -2.68 7.64 -1.69
N GLY A 114 -3.68 7.55 -2.55
CA GLY A 114 -4.38 6.30 -2.84
C GLY A 114 -4.99 6.32 -4.24
N VAL A 115 -5.05 5.15 -4.87
CA VAL A 115 -5.64 4.98 -6.20
C VAL A 115 -7.12 4.66 -6.06
N HIS A 116 -7.98 5.39 -6.79
CA HIS A 116 -9.40 5.08 -6.88
C HIS A 116 -9.59 3.72 -7.55
N HIS A 117 -10.28 2.80 -6.88
CA HIS A 117 -10.52 1.46 -7.40
C HIS A 117 -11.36 1.52 -8.69
N PRO A 118 -10.93 0.87 -9.80
CA PRO A 118 -11.59 0.96 -11.11
C PRO A 118 -13.08 0.62 -11.06
N CYS A 119 -13.45 -0.46 -10.39
CA CYS A 119 -14.85 -0.87 -10.29
C CYS A 119 -15.73 0.17 -9.59
N HIS A 120 -15.20 0.82 -8.55
CA HIS A 120 -15.93 1.88 -7.86
C HIS A 120 -16.02 3.16 -8.72
N TYR A 121 -14.94 3.53 -9.39
CA TYR A 121 -14.88 4.67 -10.29
C TYR A 121 -15.88 4.53 -11.47
N LEU A 122 -15.95 3.35 -12.07
CA LEU A 122 -16.86 3.05 -13.18
C LEU A 122 -18.29 2.79 -12.73
N LYS A 123 -18.58 2.89 -11.42
CA LYS A 123 -19.90 2.62 -10.83
C LYS A 123 -20.44 1.24 -11.24
N MET A 124 -19.55 0.28 -11.39
CA MET A 124 -19.96 -1.11 -11.58
C MET A 124 -20.73 -1.53 -10.35
N THR A 125 -21.98 -1.95 -10.54
CA THR A 125 -22.85 -2.36 -9.43
C THR A 125 -22.15 -3.49 -8.68
N PRO A 126 -21.79 -3.32 -7.40
CA PRO A 126 -21.20 -4.41 -6.67
C PRO A 126 -22.26 -5.48 -6.44
N HIS A 127 -22.12 -6.63 -7.06
CA HIS A 127 -22.57 -7.83 -6.38
C HIS A 127 -21.76 -7.93 -5.09
N ASN A 128 -22.33 -8.40 -3.99
CA ASN A 128 -21.69 -8.46 -2.66
C ASN A 128 -20.33 -9.19 -2.61
N GLU A 129 -19.85 -9.70 -3.73
CA GLU A 129 -18.61 -10.43 -3.94
C GLU A 129 -17.57 -9.67 -4.77
N PHE A 130 -17.85 -8.40 -5.16
CA PHE A 130 -16.93 -7.65 -6.02
C PHE A 130 -15.85 -6.93 -5.24
N PRO A 131 -14.59 -6.91 -5.74
CA PRO A 131 -13.55 -6.01 -5.24
C PRO A 131 -14.07 -4.57 -5.23
N GLY A 132 -13.83 -3.84 -4.12
CA GLY A 132 -14.30 -2.47 -3.99
C GLY A 132 -15.55 -2.27 -3.15
N ALA A 133 -15.97 -3.28 -2.40
CA ALA A 133 -17.05 -3.13 -1.42
C ALA A 133 -16.46 -2.86 -0.02
N PHE A 134 -16.94 -1.80 0.63
CA PHE A 134 -16.56 -1.48 2.00
C PHE A 134 -16.93 -2.58 3.00
N GLU A 135 -16.15 -2.67 4.08
CA GLU A 135 -16.48 -3.50 5.23
C GLU A 135 -17.67 -2.92 5.99
N THR A 136 -18.64 -3.76 6.32
CA THR A 136 -19.86 -3.37 7.05
C THR A 136 -20.12 -4.21 8.30
N ASP A 137 -19.31 -5.26 8.55
CA ASP A 137 -19.41 -6.02 9.80
C ASP A 137 -18.85 -5.18 10.95
N GLU A 138 -19.74 -4.74 11.85
CA GLU A 138 -19.42 -3.91 13.01
C GLU A 138 -18.41 -4.53 13.97
N LYS A 139 -18.15 -5.84 13.86
CA LYS A 139 -17.11 -6.51 14.63
C LYS A 139 -15.70 -6.15 14.16
N SER A 140 -15.55 -5.75 12.90
CA SER A 140 -14.26 -5.35 12.35
C SER A 140 -13.97 -3.88 12.61
N HIS A 141 -12.71 -3.57 12.93
CA HIS A 141 -12.22 -2.20 12.99
C HIS A 141 -12.20 -1.50 11.62
N ALA A 142 -12.37 -2.26 10.52
CA ALA A 142 -12.51 -1.73 9.18
C ALA A 142 -13.96 -1.33 8.82
N ALA A 143 -14.94 -1.56 9.70
CA ALA A 143 -16.34 -1.26 9.43
C ALA A 143 -16.59 0.24 9.20
N ILE A 144 -17.24 0.56 8.07
CA ILE A 144 -17.63 1.92 7.73
C ILE A 144 -18.78 2.39 8.63
N LYS A 145 -18.72 3.64 9.06
CA LYS A 145 -19.75 4.32 9.84
C LYS A 145 -20.48 5.36 8.97
N GLU A 146 -21.66 5.79 9.38
CA GLU A 146 -22.44 6.83 8.70
C GLU A 146 -21.69 8.16 8.53
N THR A 147 -20.73 8.45 9.41
CA THR A 147 -19.92 9.66 9.39
C THR A 147 -18.74 9.59 8.43
N ASP A 148 -18.44 8.42 7.85
CA ASP A 148 -17.29 8.22 7.00
C ASP A 148 -17.61 8.67 5.56
N ASP A 149 -16.62 9.29 4.91
CA ASP A 149 -16.74 9.69 3.52
C ASP A 149 -16.41 8.51 2.59
N THR A 150 -17.45 7.85 2.09
CA THR A 150 -17.36 6.70 1.19
C THR A 150 -17.41 7.08 -0.29
N SER A 151 -17.19 8.33 -0.63
CA SER A 151 -17.22 8.81 -2.03
C SER A 151 -16.16 8.19 -2.93
N VAL A 152 -15.09 7.64 -2.35
CA VAL A 152 -14.00 6.94 -3.05
C VAL A 152 -13.66 5.66 -2.32
N TYR A 153 -13.61 4.55 -3.05
CA TYR A 153 -13.01 3.31 -2.60
C TYR A 153 -11.62 3.17 -3.21
N PHE A 154 -10.61 2.86 -2.40
CA PHE A 154 -9.22 2.81 -2.81
C PHE A 154 -8.75 1.37 -3.02
N GLN A 155 -8.02 1.15 -4.11
CA GLN A 155 -7.38 -0.14 -4.40
C GLN A 155 -6.09 -0.29 -3.59
N GLY A 156 -5.86 -1.48 -3.06
CA GLY A 156 -4.72 -1.79 -2.19
C GLY A 156 -3.36 -1.92 -2.89
N CYS A 157 -3.30 -1.85 -4.23
CA CYS A 157 -2.09 -2.13 -5.00
C CYS A 157 -1.08 -0.97 -5.07
N LEU A 158 -1.54 0.27 -4.92
CA LEU A 158 -0.70 1.49 -4.88
C LEU A 158 -1.27 2.47 -3.88
N TRP A 159 -0.51 2.74 -2.86
CA TRP A 159 -0.80 3.76 -1.86
C TRP A 159 0.47 4.24 -1.17
N GLY A 160 0.38 5.31 -0.44
CA GLY A 160 1.52 5.83 0.30
C GLY A 160 1.22 7.14 0.98
N GLY A 161 2.29 7.82 1.36
CA GLY A 161 2.15 9.12 2.00
C GLY A 161 3.46 9.70 2.48
N ARG A 162 3.32 10.87 3.04
CA ARG A 162 4.40 11.64 3.65
C ARG A 162 4.75 11.07 5.04
N VAL A 163 6.02 11.00 5.35
CA VAL A 163 6.51 10.68 6.70
C VAL A 163 6.45 11.97 7.54
N PRO A 164 5.94 11.96 8.79
CA PRO A 164 5.62 10.76 9.60
C PRO A 164 4.18 10.22 9.42
N GLU A 165 3.27 10.92 8.76
CA GLU A 165 1.84 10.60 8.75
C GLU A 165 1.54 9.18 8.21
N VAL A 166 2.27 8.74 7.18
CA VAL A 166 2.10 7.40 6.62
C VAL A 166 2.59 6.31 7.57
N LEU A 167 3.64 6.57 8.35
CA LEU A 167 4.09 5.61 9.39
C LEU A 167 3.07 5.47 10.51
N ASP A 168 2.47 6.57 10.93
CA ASP A 168 1.39 6.53 11.92
C ASP A 168 0.16 5.78 11.39
N MET A 169 -0.17 5.95 10.09
CA MET A 169 -1.17 5.16 9.41
C MET A 169 -0.84 3.67 9.47
N ILE A 170 0.37 3.27 9.06
CA ILE A 170 0.80 1.86 9.05
C ILE A 170 0.70 1.24 10.46
N LYS A 171 1.11 1.95 11.51
CA LYS A 171 0.96 1.52 12.91
C LYS A 171 -0.49 1.35 13.32
N GLU A 172 -1.34 2.29 12.96
CA GLU A 172 -2.76 2.22 13.26
C GLU A 172 -3.43 1.03 12.57
N LEU A 173 -3.12 0.80 11.28
CA LEU A 173 -3.68 -0.30 10.52
C LEU A 173 -3.16 -1.67 11.01
N ASP A 174 -1.89 -1.78 11.38
CA ASP A 174 -1.34 -2.98 12.02
C ASP A 174 -2.05 -3.30 13.35
N ARG A 175 -2.26 -2.29 14.19
CA ARG A 175 -2.98 -2.45 15.46
C ARG A 175 -4.42 -2.90 15.23
N ARG A 176 -5.17 -2.24 14.32
CA ARG A 176 -6.56 -2.59 14.00
C ARG A 176 -6.66 -4.03 13.50
N THR A 177 -5.78 -4.42 12.58
CA THR A 177 -5.71 -5.80 12.05
C THR A 177 -5.44 -6.83 13.15
N LYS A 178 -4.49 -6.55 14.05
CA LYS A 178 -4.18 -7.46 15.16
C LYS A 178 -5.31 -7.57 16.19
N GLU A 179 -6.04 -6.49 16.40
CA GLU A 179 -7.21 -6.51 17.28
C GLU A 179 -8.36 -7.30 16.66
N ASP A 180 -8.62 -7.14 15.36
CA ASP A 180 -9.59 -7.95 14.64
C ASP A 180 -9.25 -9.44 14.74
N LEU A 181 -8.00 -9.80 14.46
CA LEU A 181 -7.53 -11.19 14.54
C LEU A 181 -7.66 -11.80 15.94
N LYS A 182 -7.44 -11.03 17.02
CA LYS A 182 -7.65 -11.52 18.39
C LYS A 182 -9.11 -11.87 18.70
N ASN A 183 -10.03 -11.30 17.92
CA ASN A 183 -11.46 -11.52 18.03
C ASN A 183 -12.01 -12.46 16.93
N ASP A 184 -11.13 -13.20 16.24
CA ASP A 184 -11.46 -14.08 15.12
C ASP A 184 -12.17 -13.36 13.96
N VAL A 185 -11.87 -12.07 13.77
CA VAL A 185 -12.42 -11.25 12.69
C VAL A 185 -11.37 -11.07 11.59
N ILE A 186 -11.76 -11.34 10.36
CA ILE A 186 -10.98 -11.02 9.17
C ILE A 186 -11.82 -10.08 8.31
N ALA A 187 -11.33 -8.87 8.10
CA ALA A 187 -12.01 -7.87 7.29
C ALA A 187 -12.19 -8.36 5.84
N LYS A 188 -13.29 -7.99 5.20
CA LYS A 188 -13.76 -8.51 3.91
C LYS A 188 -12.70 -8.52 2.80
N TRP A 189 -11.95 -7.43 2.66
CA TRP A 189 -10.83 -7.27 1.73
C TRP A 189 -9.51 -7.04 2.48
N HIS A 190 -9.37 -7.72 3.62
CA HIS A 190 -8.15 -7.78 4.42
C HIS A 190 -7.57 -6.40 4.74
N ASP A 191 -6.33 -6.17 4.37
CA ASP A 191 -5.61 -4.89 4.53
C ASP A 191 -6.25 -3.74 3.73
N GLU A 192 -6.81 -4.01 2.56
CA GLU A 192 -7.52 -3.01 1.75
C GLU A 192 -8.76 -2.46 2.48
N SER A 193 -9.52 -3.31 3.19
CA SER A 193 -10.63 -2.85 4.04
C SER A 193 -10.17 -1.93 5.15
N GLN A 194 -9.07 -2.28 5.85
CA GLN A 194 -8.49 -1.47 6.92
C GLN A 194 -8.03 -0.11 6.38
N MET A 195 -7.35 -0.09 5.22
CA MET A 195 -6.90 1.13 4.55
C MET A 195 -8.09 2.00 4.11
N ASN A 196 -9.12 1.41 3.51
CA ASN A 196 -10.31 2.14 3.08
C ASN A 196 -11.04 2.80 4.24
N LYS A 197 -11.16 2.11 5.38
CA LYS A 197 -11.70 2.72 6.60
C LYS A 197 -10.88 3.92 7.06
N PHE A 198 -9.56 3.80 7.11
CA PHE A 198 -8.67 4.88 7.50
C PHE A 198 -8.81 6.09 6.57
N PHE A 199 -8.88 5.87 5.26
CA PHE A 199 -9.03 6.92 4.27
C PHE A 199 -10.42 7.55 4.27
N ALA A 200 -11.48 6.78 4.50
CA ALA A 200 -12.84 7.29 4.62
C ALA A 200 -12.98 8.26 5.82
N GLU A 201 -12.35 7.97 6.96
CA GLU A 201 -12.27 8.85 8.12
C GLU A 201 -11.48 10.14 7.84
N ARG A 202 -10.60 10.15 6.84
CA ARG A 202 -9.63 11.22 6.55
C ARG A 202 -9.64 11.65 5.09
N ARG A 203 -10.75 11.50 4.39
CA ARG A 203 -10.89 11.65 2.93
C ARG A 203 -10.29 12.94 2.37
N SER A 204 -10.46 14.07 3.06
CA SER A 204 -9.91 15.37 2.64
C SER A 204 -8.37 15.40 2.64
N LYS A 205 -7.72 14.52 3.40
CA LYS A 205 -6.25 14.41 3.50
C LYS A 205 -5.65 13.46 2.45
N VAL A 206 -6.47 12.78 1.64
CA VAL A 206 -5.99 11.80 0.66
C VAL A 206 -5.95 12.42 -0.74
N HIS A 207 -4.78 12.38 -1.37
CA HIS A 207 -4.64 12.63 -2.80
C HIS A 207 -5.13 11.41 -3.56
N VAL A 208 -6.20 11.59 -4.34
CA VAL A 208 -6.83 10.50 -5.10
C VAL A 208 -6.23 10.45 -6.49
N LEU A 209 -5.57 9.36 -6.79
CA LEU A 209 -5.09 9.07 -8.13
C LEU A 209 -6.21 8.45 -8.98
N HIS A 210 -6.16 8.73 -10.28
CA HIS A 210 -7.06 8.12 -11.25
C HIS A 210 -6.83 6.60 -11.33
N PRO A 211 -7.84 5.75 -11.61
CA PRO A 211 -7.66 4.30 -11.77
C PRO A 211 -6.56 3.87 -12.74
N ALA A 212 -6.22 4.69 -13.73
CA ALA A 212 -5.14 4.43 -14.67
C ALA A 212 -3.76 4.20 -14.02
N TYR A 213 -3.58 4.61 -12.76
CA TYR A 213 -2.35 4.31 -12.01
C TYR A 213 -2.27 2.87 -11.47
N ALA A 214 -3.35 2.10 -11.64
CA ALA A 214 -3.46 0.73 -11.12
C ALA A 214 -4.24 -0.19 -12.07
N PHE A 215 -4.18 0.07 -13.38
CA PHE A 215 -4.94 -0.66 -14.41
C PHE A 215 -4.03 -1.52 -15.27
#